data_ec1ecf35e28ca62b80c5c765a03f3244
#
_entry.id   ec1ecf35e28ca62b80c5c765a03f3244
#
_cell.length_a   1.000
_cell.length_b   1.000
_cell.length_c   1.000
_cell.angle_alpha   90.00
_cell.angle_beta   90.00
_cell.angle_gamma   90.00
#
_symmetry.space_group_name_H-M   'P 1'
#
loop_
_entity.id
_entity.type
_entity.pdbx_description
1 polymer ?
#
loop_
_entity_poly.entity_id
_entity_poly.type
_entity_poly.pdbx_seq_one_letter_code
_entity_poly.pdbx_strand_id
1 'polypeptide(L)'
;MNTAILDRPSTVESPDDSLYTLIGVLLGLKVRSEVDLIERLEKGLTISAVQHLRARAALSDAETFQLIAPRRTLSRREASGQTLTPEEADKTVRVARVTARAQQVFAGQPDYAADWLREPKSALGDRTPLQALATESGARAVEELLVGIEHGLFA
;
A
#
# COMPACT_ATOMS: atom_id res chain seq x y z
N MET A 1 18.58 -3.27 48.26
CA MET A 1 17.46 -2.62 47.57
C MET A 1 17.50 -3.03 46.11
N ASN A 2 16.69 -4.01 45.75
CA ASN A 2 16.64 -4.51 44.38
C ASN A 2 15.66 -3.68 43.56
N THR A 3 16.18 -2.87 42.68
CA THR A 3 15.36 -2.28 41.61
C THR A 3 15.20 -3.35 40.55
N ALA A 4 14.07 -4.06 40.56
CA ALA A 4 13.70 -4.94 39.47
C ALA A 4 13.56 -4.10 38.21
N ILE A 5 14.50 -4.23 37.32
CA ILE A 5 14.34 -3.78 35.92
C ILE A 5 13.27 -4.72 35.35
N LEU A 6 12.04 -4.21 35.30
CA LEU A 6 10.98 -4.86 34.53
C LEU A 6 11.43 -4.86 33.08
N ASP A 7 11.99 -5.98 32.68
CA ASP A 7 12.21 -6.35 31.30
C ASP A 7 10.85 -6.26 30.60
N ARG A 8 10.64 -5.17 29.84
CA ARG A 8 9.49 -5.07 28.94
C ARG A 8 9.69 -6.18 27.92
N PRO A 9 8.75 -7.13 27.79
CA PRO A 9 8.84 -8.06 26.69
C PRO A 9 8.89 -7.23 25.42
N SER A 10 9.93 -7.44 24.64
CA SER A 10 10.00 -6.97 23.26
C SER A 10 8.73 -7.47 22.59
N THR A 11 7.80 -6.57 22.32
CA THR A 11 6.59 -6.88 21.57
C THR A 11 7.09 -7.29 20.20
N VAL A 12 7.12 -8.58 19.94
CA VAL A 12 7.34 -9.09 18.59
C VAL A 12 6.17 -8.58 17.78
N GLU A 13 6.42 -7.54 16.97
CA GLU A 13 5.43 -7.01 16.05
C GLU A 13 4.93 -8.17 15.19
N SER A 14 3.62 -8.36 15.16
CA SER A 14 3.07 -9.38 14.27
C SER A 14 3.34 -8.98 12.81
N PRO A 15 3.44 -9.94 11.87
CA PRO A 15 3.59 -9.61 10.46
C PRO A 15 2.51 -8.66 9.94
N ASP A 16 1.31 -8.75 10.50
CA ASP A 16 0.20 -7.85 10.16
C ASP A 16 0.44 -6.42 10.67
N ASP A 17 0.96 -6.25 11.89
CA ASP A 17 1.28 -4.92 12.42
C ASP A 17 2.34 -4.23 11.57
N SER A 18 3.33 -4.97 11.09
CA SER A 18 4.35 -4.48 10.17
C SER A 18 3.74 -4.02 8.82
N LEU A 19 2.77 -4.76 8.28
CA LEU A 19 2.08 -4.39 7.04
C LEU A 19 1.33 -3.06 7.19
N TYR A 20 0.53 -2.92 8.25
CA TYR A 20 -0.23 -1.68 8.48
C TYR A 20 0.67 -0.49 8.76
N THR A 21 1.79 -0.69 9.45
CA THR A 21 2.80 0.34 9.63
C THR A 21 3.38 0.80 8.29
N LEU A 22 3.69 -0.11 7.37
CA LEU A 22 4.16 0.21 6.03
C LEU A 22 3.09 0.95 5.20
N ILE A 23 1.84 0.51 5.27
CA ILE A 23 0.73 1.21 4.62
C ILE A 23 0.65 2.66 5.13
N GLY A 24 0.73 2.85 6.44
CA GLY A 24 0.75 4.18 7.06
C GLY A 24 1.91 5.03 6.55
N VAL A 25 3.11 4.47 6.47
CA VAL A 25 4.28 5.17 5.92
C VAL A 25 4.04 5.59 4.48
N LEU A 26 3.51 4.73 3.63
CA LEU A 26 3.22 5.04 2.22
C LEU A 26 2.18 6.14 2.06
N LEU A 27 1.18 6.18 2.94
CA LEU A 27 0.10 7.18 2.90
C LEU A 27 0.41 8.46 3.71
N GLY A 28 1.52 8.49 4.45
CA GLY A 28 1.84 9.60 5.35
C GLY A 28 0.91 9.68 6.56
N LEU A 29 0.42 8.54 7.04
CA LEU A 29 -0.53 8.42 8.14
C LEU A 29 0.04 7.58 9.28
N LYS A 30 -0.39 7.87 10.50
CA LYS A 30 -0.14 6.99 11.65
C LYS A 30 -1.19 5.88 11.65
N VAL A 31 -0.79 4.73 11.16
CA VAL A 31 -1.59 3.51 11.09
C VAL A 31 -0.71 2.36 11.57
N ARG A 32 -1.20 1.56 12.50
CA ARG A 32 -0.50 0.40 13.07
C ARG A 32 -1.33 -0.88 13.02
N SER A 33 -2.61 -0.74 12.73
CA SER A 33 -3.56 -1.86 12.71
C SER A 33 -4.62 -1.66 11.64
N GLU A 34 -5.34 -2.70 11.34
CA GLU A 34 -6.51 -2.62 10.46
C GLU A 34 -7.56 -1.66 11.00
N VAL A 35 -7.78 -1.65 12.32
CA VAL A 35 -8.74 -0.74 12.96
C VAL A 35 -8.34 0.71 12.76
N ASP A 36 -7.06 1.04 12.93
CA ASP A 36 -6.55 2.39 12.67
C ASP A 36 -6.83 2.82 11.23
N LEU A 37 -6.63 1.91 10.27
CA LEU A 37 -6.88 2.19 8.86
C LEU A 37 -8.37 2.42 8.60
N ILE A 38 -9.25 1.58 9.16
CA ILE A 38 -10.71 1.74 9.06
C ILE A 38 -11.12 3.10 9.60
N GLU A 39 -10.65 3.49 10.77
CA GLU A 39 -10.94 4.79 11.37
C GLU A 39 -10.48 5.96 10.50
N ARG A 40 -9.32 5.83 9.86
CA ARG A 40 -8.82 6.86 8.94
C ARG A 40 -9.69 6.97 7.69
N LEU A 41 -10.15 5.84 7.15
CA LEU A 41 -11.05 5.83 6.01
C LEU A 41 -12.42 6.43 6.35
N GLU A 42 -12.96 6.16 7.53
CA GLU A 42 -14.21 6.75 8.00
C GLU A 42 -14.11 8.27 8.15
N LYS A 43 -12.99 8.79 8.63
CA LYS A 43 -12.72 10.23 8.71
C LYS A 43 -12.50 10.88 7.34
N GLY A 44 -12.20 10.09 6.32
CA GLY A 44 -11.85 10.54 4.99
C GLY A 44 -10.36 10.80 4.80
N LEU A 45 -9.84 10.42 3.64
CA LEU A 45 -8.46 10.71 3.24
C LEU A 45 -8.42 12.02 2.44
N THR A 46 -7.36 12.77 2.62
CA THR A 46 -7.09 13.97 1.82
C THR A 46 -6.20 13.63 0.63
N ILE A 47 -6.08 14.56 -0.30
CA ILE A 47 -5.14 14.45 -1.43
C ILE A 47 -3.69 14.20 -0.97
N SER A 48 -3.35 14.62 0.24
CA SER A 48 -2.04 14.40 0.84
C SER A 48 -1.66 12.91 0.88
N ALA A 49 -2.63 12.02 1.12
CA ALA A 49 -2.39 10.57 1.10
C ALA A 49 -1.95 10.09 -0.29
N VAL A 50 -2.57 10.59 -1.34
CA VAL A 50 -2.18 10.29 -2.74
C VAL A 50 -0.79 10.83 -3.04
N GLN A 51 -0.49 12.05 -2.63
CA GLN A 51 0.81 12.68 -2.84
C GLN A 51 1.95 11.91 -2.14
N HIS A 52 1.73 11.48 -0.90
CA HIS A 52 2.70 10.65 -0.17
C HIS A 52 2.89 9.29 -0.83
N LEU A 53 1.81 8.62 -1.21
CA LEU A 53 1.87 7.34 -1.90
C LEU A 53 2.64 7.46 -3.21
N ARG A 54 2.32 8.47 -3.99
CA ARG A 54 2.98 8.74 -5.26
C ARG A 54 4.48 8.93 -5.11
N ALA A 55 4.91 9.72 -4.14
CA ALA A 55 6.33 9.96 -3.87
C ALA A 55 7.04 8.70 -3.36
N ARG A 56 6.45 7.98 -2.42
CA ARG A 56 7.07 6.85 -1.74
C ARG A 56 7.01 5.54 -2.49
N ALA A 57 6.00 5.33 -3.33
CA ALA A 57 5.89 4.18 -4.22
C ALA A 57 6.45 4.48 -5.63
N ALA A 58 7.02 5.67 -5.85
CA ALA A 58 7.55 6.12 -7.12
C ALA A 58 6.55 5.97 -8.29
N LEU A 59 5.29 6.32 -8.04
CA LEU A 59 4.25 6.26 -9.08
C LEU A 59 4.43 7.39 -10.09
N SER A 60 4.39 7.03 -11.37
CA SER A 60 4.31 8.02 -12.43
C SER A 60 2.95 8.72 -12.46
N ASP A 61 2.85 9.83 -13.19
CA ASP A 61 1.59 10.50 -13.42
C ASP A 61 0.56 9.57 -14.07
N ALA A 62 0.96 8.83 -15.10
CA ALA A 62 0.09 7.90 -15.80
C ALA A 62 -0.43 6.79 -14.86
N GLU A 63 0.45 6.19 -14.04
CA GLU A 63 0.08 5.17 -13.07
C GLU A 63 -0.91 5.72 -12.04
N THR A 64 -0.66 6.91 -11.50
CA THR A 64 -1.54 7.57 -10.52
C THR A 64 -2.92 7.83 -11.11
N PHE A 65 -2.98 8.35 -12.34
CA PHE A 65 -4.25 8.68 -12.96
C PHE A 65 -5.05 7.46 -13.39
N GLN A 66 -4.39 6.37 -13.76
CA GLN A 66 -5.05 5.10 -14.08
C GLN A 66 -5.56 4.37 -12.84
N LEU A 67 -4.79 4.40 -11.74
CA LEU A 67 -5.06 3.59 -10.57
C LEU A 67 -5.97 4.27 -9.54
N ILE A 68 -5.96 5.59 -9.45
CA ILE A 68 -6.67 6.33 -8.40
C ILE A 68 -7.78 7.21 -8.95
N ALA A 69 -7.44 8.25 -9.69
CA ALA A 69 -8.41 9.14 -10.31
C ALA A 69 -7.75 9.99 -11.42
N PRO A 70 -8.54 10.49 -12.37
CA PRO A 70 -8.02 11.36 -13.43
C PRO A 70 -7.32 12.60 -12.87
N ARG A 71 -6.33 13.10 -13.59
CA ARG A 71 -5.58 14.31 -13.23
C ARG A 71 -6.48 15.47 -12.84
N ARG A 72 -7.51 15.73 -13.64
CA ARG A 72 -8.44 16.85 -13.39
C ARG A 72 -9.15 16.71 -12.04
N THR A 73 -9.56 15.51 -11.68
CA THR A 73 -10.20 15.21 -10.41
C THR A 73 -9.24 15.46 -9.24
N LEU A 74 -8.02 14.94 -9.30
CA LEU A 74 -7.02 15.13 -8.25
C LEU A 74 -6.63 16.59 -8.09
N SER A 75 -6.42 17.32 -9.19
CA SER A 75 -6.12 18.76 -9.16
C SER A 75 -7.24 19.58 -8.52
N ARG A 76 -8.49 19.25 -8.82
CA ARG A 76 -9.66 19.91 -8.22
C ARG A 76 -9.74 19.67 -6.71
N ARG A 77 -9.47 18.45 -6.26
CA ARG A 77 -9.44 18.11 -4.83
C ARG A 77 -8.35 18.86 -4.09
N GLU A 78 -7.17 18.96 -4.69
CA GLU A 78 -6.06 19.71 -4.13
C GLU A 78 -6.42 21.20 -3.97
N ALA A 79 -7.00 21.80 -5.02
CA ALA A 79 -7.37 23.23 -5.00
C ALA A 79 -8.50 23.55 -4.00
N SER A 80 -9.47 22.64 -3.82
CA SER A 80 -10.62 22.84 -2.94
C SER A 80 -10.42 22.37 -1.50
N GLY A 81 -9.37 21.60 -1.22
CA GLY A 81 -9.15 20.95 0.08
C GLY A 81 -10.18 19.88 0.44
N GLN A 82 -10.95 19.39 -0.55
CA GLN A 82 -11.93 18.34 -0.34
C GLN A 82 -11.25 16.99 -0.09
N THR A 83 -11.89 16.17 0.75
CA THR A 83 -11.47 14.78 0.93
C THR A 83 -11.73 13.96 -0.33
N LEU A 84 -10.99 12.87 -0.47
CA LEU A 84 -11.25 11.87 -1.50
C LEU A 84 -12.65 11.26 -1.31
N THR A 85 -13.29 10.86 -2.39
CA THR A 85 -14.48 10.02 -2.27
C THR A 85 -14.11 8.68 -1.65
N PRO A 86 -15.07 7.93 -1.06
CA PRO A 86 -14.80 6.59 -0.57
C PRO A 86 -14.17 5.67 -1.63
N GLU A 87 -14.60 5.76 -2.87
CA GLU A 87 -14.03 5.00 -3.98
C GLU A 87 -12.58 5.39 -4.28
N GLU A 88 -12.28 6.67 -4.34
CA GLU A 88 -10.91 7.17 -4.54
C GLU A 88 -10.00 6.78 -3.36
N ALA A 89 -10.51 6.83 -2.13
CA ALA A 89 -9.78 6.40 -0.94
C ALA A 89 -9.49 4.89 -0.97
N ASP A 90 -10.47 4.07 -1.34
CA ASP A 90 -10.29 2.61 -1.46
C ASP A 90 -9.24 2.26 -2.51
N LYS A 91 -9.24 2.94 -3.64
CA LYS A 91 -8.22 2.76 -4.69
C LYS A 91 -6.83 3.15 -4.20
N THR A 92 -6.73 4.24 -3.46
CA THR A 92 -5.47 4.70 -2.87
C THR A 92 -4.91 3.69 -1.87
N VAL A 93 -5.74 3.21 -0.97
CA VAL A 93 -5.37 2.18 0.01
C VAL A 93 -5.03 0.85 -0.66
N ARG A 94 -5.74 0.47 -1.71
CA ARG A 94 -5.44 -0.74 -2.49
C ARG A 94 -4.01 -0.72 -3.03
N VAL A 95 -3.61 0.37 -3.66
CA VAL A 95 -2.24 0.53 -4.18
C VAL A 95 -1.22 0.50 -3.03
N ALA A 96 -1.48 1.21 -1.94
CA ALA A 96 -0.59 1.23 -0.78
C ALA A 96 -0.44 -0.16 -0.15
N ARG A 97 -1.53 -0.90 0.01
CA ARG A 97 -1.53 -2.26 0.60
C ARG A 97 -0.69 -3.23 -0.23
N VAL A 98 -0.88 -3.29 -1.52
CA VAL A 98 -0.15 -4.20 -2.39
C VAL A 98 1.32 -3.79 -2.50
N THR A 99 1.61 -2.51 -2.58
CA THR A 99 2.99 -2.01 -2.56
C THR A 99 3.70 -2.36 -1.24
N ALA A 100 3.05 -2.15 -0.11
CA ALA A 100 3.58 -2.52 1.20
C ALA A 100 3.83 -4.04 1.30
N ARG A 101 2.90 -4.84 0.81
CA ARG A 101 3.05 -6.30 0.79
C ARG A 101 4.22 -6.75 -0.08
N ALA A 102 4.40 -6.15 -1.24
CA ALA A 102 5.55 -6.43 -2.09
C ALA A 102 6.87 -6.07 -1.39
N GLN A 103 6.93 -4.94 -0.71
CA GLN A 103 8.11 -4.54 0.07
C GLN A 103 8.44 -5.53 1.20
N GLN A 104 7.44 -6.09 1.87
CA GLN A 104 7.64 -7.13 2.87
C GLN A 104 8.21 -8.41 2.26
N VAL A 105 7.60 -8.89 1.18
CA VAL A 105 8.00 -10.14 0.52
C VAL A 105 9.44 -10.05 0.00
N PHE A 106 9.84 -8.90 -0.50
CA PHE A 106 11.20 -8.68 -1.01
C PHE A 106 12.17 -8.12 0.05
N ALA A 107 11.89 -8.41 1.33
CA ALA A 107 12.80 -8.15 2.45
C ALA A 107 13.27 -6.69 2.56
N GLY A 108 12.36 -5.74 2.35
CA GLY A 108 12.66 -4.32 2.48
C GLY A 108 13.54 -3.76 1.38
N GLN A 109 13.58 -4.38 0.20
CA GLN A 109 14.23 -3.86 -1.01
C GLN A 109 13.20 -3.10 -1.87
N PRO A 110 12.96 -1.78 -1.62
CA PRO A 110 11.90 -1.03 -2.30
C PRO A 110 12.08 -0.97 -3.81
N ASP A 111 13.32 -0.86 -4.29
CA ASP A 111 13.63 -0.80 -5.72
C ASP A 111 13.28 -2.11 -6.43
N TYR A 112 13.61 -3.24 -5.80
CA TYR A 112 13.26 -4.55 -6.33
C TYR A 112 11.75 -4.78 -6.34
N ALA A 113 11.06 -4.41 -5.29
CA ALA A 113 9.61 -4.47 -5.23
C ALA A 113 8.96 -3.58 -6.31
N ALA A 114 9.48 -2.37 -6.52
CA ALA A 114 9.00 -1.45 -7.54
C ALA A 114 9.17 -2.01 -8.96
N ASP A 115 10.31 -2.65 -9.23
CA ASP A 115 10.59 -3.30 -10.52
C ASP A 115 9.68 -4.50 -10.72
N TRP A 116 9.52 -5.35 -9.71
CA TRP A 116 8.63 -6.51 -9.77
C TRP A 116 7.17 -6.13 -10.08
N LEU A 117 6.69 -5.05 -9.49
CA LEU A 117 5.34 -4.52 -9.74
C LEU A 117 5.13 -4.04 -11.19
N ARG A 118 6.20 -3.79 -11.92
CA ARG A 118 6.18 -3.27 -13.31
C ARG A 118 6.57 -4.31 -14.36
N GLU A 119 6.87 -5.53 -13.96
CA GLU A 119 7.15 -6.63 -14.89
C GLU A 119 5.87 -7.40 -15.23
N PRO A 120 5.59 -7.67 -16.52
CA PRO A 120 4.45 -8.51 -16.91
C PRO A 120 4.54 -9.91 -16.30
N LYS A 121 3.40 -10.43 -15.86
CA LYS A 121 3.29 -11.78 -15.29
C LYS A 121 2.28 -12.60 -16.09
N SER A 122 2.68 -13.78 -16.53
CA SER A 122 1.78 -14.68 -17.26
C SER A 122 0.55 -15.07 -16.43
N ALA A 123 0.71 -15.24 -15.13
CA ALA A 123 -0.39 -15.50 -14.20
C ALA A 123 -1.44 -14.36 -14.13
N LEU A 124 -1.10 -13.18 -14.61
CA LEU A 124 -2.00 -12.01 -14.68
C LEU A 124 -2.44 -11.70 -16.13
N GLY A 125 -2.30 -12.67 -17.03
CA GLY A 125 -2.59 -12.48 -18.46
C GLY A 125 -1.67 -11.46 -19.10
N ASP A 126 -0.37 -11.55 -18.79
CA ASP A 126 0.71 -10.68 -19.27
C ASP A 126 0.57 -9.20 -18.84
N ARG A 127 -0.29 -8.92 -17.87
CA ARG A 127 -0.35 -7.61 -17.23
C ARG A 127 0.75 -7.47 -16.19
N THR A 128 1.20 -6.26 -15.95
CA THR A 128 2.02 -5.99 -14.77
C THR A 128 1.16 -6.08 -13.51
N PRO A 129 1.75 -6.46 -12.37
CA PRO A 129 1.04 -6.38 -11.10
C PRO A 129 0.39 -5.02 -10.85
N LEU A 130 1.10 -3.94 -11.16
CA LEU A 130 0.57 -2.58 -10.99
C LEU A 130 -0.67 -2.32 -11.85
N GLN A 131 -0.69 -2.75 -13.12
CA GLN A 131 -1.86 -2.68 -13.99
C GLN A 131 -3.06 -3.47 -13.43
N ALA A 132 -2.79 -4.63 -12.82
CA ALA A 132 -3.82 -5.48 -12.22
C ALA A 132 -4.51 -4.81 -11.02
N LEU A 133 -3.88 -3.83 -10.37
CA LEU A 133 -4.46 -3.08 -9.24
C LEU A 133 -5.63 -2.16 -9.63
N ALA A 134 -5.94 -2.04 -10.92
CA ALA A 134 -7.10 -1.29 -11.37
C ALA A 134 -8.43 -1.87 -10.84
N THR A 135 -8.46 -3.13 -10.47
CA THR A 135 -9.61 -3.81 -9.88
C THR A 135 -9.25 -4.52 -8.57
N GLU A 136 -10.25 -4.75 -7.72
CA GLU A 136 -10.06 -5.51 -6.48
C GLU A 136 -9.69 -6.97 -6.78
N SER A 137 -10.30 -7.58 -7.80
CA SER A 137 -9.97 -8.94 -8.24
C SER A 137 -8.52 -9.05 -8.70
N GLY A 138 -8.04 -8.05 -9.44
CA GLY A 138 -6.63 -7.98 -9.86
C GLY A 138 -5.69 -7.81 -8.66
N ALA A 139 -6.03 -6.98 -7.69
CA ALA A 139 -5.26 -6.82 -6.47
C ALA A 139 -5.13 -8.13 -5.70
N ARG A 140 -6.21 -8.90 -5.56
CA ARG A 140 -6.17 -10.23 -4.93
C ARG A 140 -5.24 -11.18 -5.68
N ALA A 141 -5.32 -11.21 -6.99
CA ALA A 141 -4.43 -12.05 -7.79
C ALA A 141 -2.95 -11.70 -7.58
N VAL A 142 -2.63 -10.42 -7.46
CA VAL A 142 -1.25 -9.97 -7.14
C VAL A 142 -0.85 -10.40 -5.73
N GLU A 143 -1.72 -10.24 -4.75
CA GLU A 143 -1.47 -10.67 -3.37
C GLU A 143 -1.24 -12.18 -3.28
N GLU A 144 -2.00 -12.99 -4.01
CA GLU A 144 -1.80 -14.44 -4.11
C GLU A 144 -0.44 -14.80 -4.70
N LEU A 145 0.02 -14.08 -5.74
CA LEU A 145 1.37 -14.26 -6.28
C LEU A 145 2.44 -13.93 -5.24
N LEU A 146 2.27 -12.84 -4.49
CA LEU A 146 3.22 -12.45 -3.45
C LEU A 146 3.28 -13.49 -2.31
N VAL A 147 2.15 -14.03 -1.91
CA VAL A 147 2.09 -15.14 -0.94
C VAL A 147 2.82 -16.36 -1.49
N GLY A 148 2.62 -16.70 -2.75
CA GLY A 148 3.33 -17.81 -3.40
C GLY A 148 4.84 -17.61 -3.40
N ILE A 149 5.32 -16.42 -3.70
CA ILE A 149 6.76 -16.09 -3.66
C ILE A 149 7.32 -16.22 -2.24
N GLU A 150 6.62 -15.68 -1.25
CA GLU A 150 7.01 -15.75 0.15
C GLU A 150 7.17 -17.19 0.64
N HIS A 151 6.32 -18.10 0.17
CA HIS A 151 6.36 -19.53 0.52
C HIS A 151 7.21 -20.38 -0.44
N GLY A 152 7.91 -19.76 -1.39
CA GLY A 152 8.79 -20.46 -2.33
C GLY A 152 8.05 -21.33 -3.35
N LEU A 153 6.77 -21.05 -3.62
CA LEU A 153 5.97 -21.84 -4.57
C LEU A 153 6.28 -21.54 -6.04
N PHE A 154 6.98 -20.45 -6.31
CA PHE A 154 7.39 -20.02 -7.65
C PHE A 154 8.91 -19.86 -7.74
N ALA A 155 9.60 -20.89 -7.35
CA ALA A 155 11.06 -20.97 -7.50
C ALA A 155 11.45 -21.26 -8.96
#